data_483967cb0cd8474ac85876600daa7588
#
_entry.id   483967cb0cd8474ac85876600daa7588
#
_cell.length_a   1.000
_cell.length_b   1.000
_cell.length_c   1.000
_cell.angle_alpha   90.00
_cell.angle_beta   90.00
_cell.angle_gamma   90.00
#
_symmetry.space_group_name_H-M   'P 1'
#
loop_
_entity.id
_entity.type
_entity.pdbx_description
1 polymer ?
#
loop_
_entity_poly.entity_id
_entity_poly.type
_entity_poly.pdbx_seq_one_letter_code
_entity_poly.pdbx_strand_id
1 'polypeptide(L)' 'MEYFIEGKTGNWELVLGLEVHAQISANSKLFSGASTDWGADPNCQVELVDSGMPGALPVINKHCIDQAILTGISLNAEIN' A
#
# COMPACT_ATOMS: atom_id res chain seq x y z
N MET A 1 17.66 8.32 16.82
CA MET A 1 17.71 9.16 18.04
C MET A 1 17.04 8.42 19.18
N GLU A 2 17.76 8.25 20.28
CA GLU A 2 17.21 7.61 21.47
C GLU A 2 16.74 8.68 22.45
N TYR A 3 15.60 8.45 23.06
CA TYR A 3 15.03 9.37 24.05
C TYR A 3 14.81 8.63 25.36
N PHE A 4 15.46 9.09 26.43
CA PHE A 4 15.38 8.49 27.74
C PHE A 4 14.73 9.45 28.74
N ILE A 5 13.91 8.88 29.62
CA ILE A 5 13.27 9.58 30.73
C ILE A 5 13.80 8.98 32.02
N GLU A 6 14.29 9.83 32.94
CA GLU A 6 14.66 9.40 34.29
C GLU A 6 13.41 9.06 35.10
N GLY A 7 13.35 7.84 35.61
CA GLY A 7 12.28 7.37 36.48
C GLY A 7 12.77 7.01 37.87
N LYS A 8 11.86 6.69 38.74
CA LYS A 8 12.18 6.30 40.12
C LYS A 8 12.96 4.99 40.23
N THR A 9 12.81 4.12 39.26
CA THR A 9 13.39 2.77 39.24
C THR A 9 14.50 2.62 38.19
N GLY A 10 14.88 3.69 37.50
CA GLY A 10 15.88 3.68 36.45
C GLY A 10 15.49 4.54 35.26
N ASN A 11 16.27 4.45 34.21
CA ASN A 11 15.98 5.17 32.97
C ASN A 11 15.03 4.37 32.07
N TRP A 12 14.09 5.06 31.47
CA TRP A 12 13.12 4.49 30.53
C TRP A 12 13.37 5.04 29.14
N GLU A 13 13.44 4.16 28.15
CA GLU A 13 13.54 4.55 26.75
C GLU A 13 12.14 4.68 26.14
N LEU A 14 11.90 5.81 25.46
CA LEU A 14 10.67 5.99 24.70
C LEU A 14 10.83 5.32 23.32
N VAL A 15 9.98 4.35 23.03
CA VAL A 15 9.94 3.67 21.74
C VAL A 15 8.55 3.84 21.15
N LEU A 16 8.48 4.44 19.96
CA LEU A 16 7.22 4.65 19.23
C LEU A 16 7.29 3.99 17.88
N GLY A 17 6.22 3.31 17.52
CA GLY A 17 6.00 2.80 16.17
C GLY A 17 4.76 3.46 15.56
N LEU A 18 4.84 3.81 14.30
CA LEU A 18 3.72 4.35 13.54
C LEU A 18 3.51 3.51 12.30
N GLU A 19 2.28 3.13 12.08
CA GLU A 19 1.86 2.49 10.83
C GLU A 19 0.85 3.37 10.13
N VAL A 20 1.04 3.55 8.83
CA VAL A 20 0.11 4.31 8.01
C VAL A 20 -0.31 3.46 6.82
N HIS A 21 -1.55 3.63 6.40
CA HIS A 21 -2.09 2.98 5.22
C HIS A 21 -2.52 4.05 4.23
N ALA A 22 -2.00 3.96 3.01
CA ALA A 22 -2.37 4.85 1.92
C ALA A 22 -2.88 4.01 0.75
N GLN A 23 -4.07 4.34 0.28
CA GLN A 23 -4.68 3.69 -0.87
C GLN A 23 -4.58 4.58 -2.08
N ILE A 24 -4.01 4.05 -3.17
CA ILE A 24 -3.86 4.79 -4.42
C ILE A 24 -5.21 4.91 -5.11
N SER A 25 -5.55 6.14 -5.54
CA SER A 25 -6.74 6.40 -6.33
C SER A 25 -6.50 5.96 -7.77
N ALA A 26 -7.13 4.88 -8.17
CA ALA A 26 -7.02 4.31 -9.51
C ALA A 26 -8.35 3.72 -9.94
N ASN A 27 -8.60 3.65 -11.24
CA ASN A 27 -9.85 3.10 -11.78
C ASN A 27 -9.85 1.58 -11.87
N SER A 28 -8.67 0.98 -11.85
CA SER A 28 -8.51 -0.47 -11.85
C SER A 28 -7.46 -0.89 -10.83
N LYS A 29 -7.45 -2.17 -10.48
CA LYS A 29 -6.53 -2.74 -9.49
C LYS A 29 -5.09 -2.78 -10.01
N LEU A 30 -4.14 -3.02 -9.11
CA LEU A 30 -2.71 -3.05 -9.44
C LEU A 30 -2.36 -4.15 -10.45
N PHE A 31 -2.92 -5.34 -10.28
CA PHE A 31 -2.61 -6.51 -11.11
C PHE A 31 -3.83 -7.04 -11.86
N SER A 32 -4.88 -6.27 -11.95
CA SER A 32 -6.13 -6.68 -12.61
C SER A 32 -6.82 -5.46 -13.20
N GLY A 33 -7.46 -5.63 -14.35
CA GLY A 33 -8.31 -4.59 -14.94
C GLY A 33 -9.67 -4.41 -14.26
N ALA A 34 -9.95 -5.17 -13.22
CA ALA A 34 -11.21 -5.05 -12.50
C ALA A 34 -11.36 -3.69 -11.83
N SER A 35 -12.61 -3.22 -11.73
CA SER A 35 -12.95 -1.92 -11.15
C SER A 35 -12.56 -1.83 -9.66
N THR A 36 -12.23 -0.63 -9.23
CA THR A 36 -11.97 -0.29 -7.83
C THR A 36 -13.11 0.52 -7.21
N ASP A 37 -14.26 0.61 -7.86
CA ASP A 37 -15.40 1.39 -7.37
C ASP A 37 -15.82 0.95 -5.96
N TRP A 38 -16.11 1.95 -5.12
CA TRP A 38 -16.53 1.69 -3.75
C TRP A 38 -17.97 1.21 -3.68
N GLY A 39 -18.24 0.26 -2.79
CA GLY A 39 -19.60 -0.17 -2.48
C GLY A 39 -20.20 -1.20 -3.45
N ALA A 40 -19.39 -1.81 -4.30
CA ALA A 40 -19.87 -2.89 -5.16
C ALA A 40 -20.23 -4.14 -4.34
N ASP A 41 -21.12 -4.96 -4.90
CA ASP A 41 -21.48 -6.23 -4.29
C ASP A 41 -20.26 -7.17 -4.19
N PRO A 42 -20.26 -8.13 -3.24
CA PRO A 42 -19.18 -9.09 -3.12
C PRO A 42 -18.94 -9.87 -4.42
N ASN A 43 -17.68 -10.08 -4.78
CA ASN A 43 -17.22 -10.86 -5.93
C ASN A 43 -17.67 -10.33 -7.31
N CYS A 44 -18.04 -9.04 -7.39
CA CYS A 44 -18.43 -8.41 -8.67
C CYS A 44 -17.26 -7.76 -9.40
N GLN A 45 -16.25 -7.28 -8.67
CA GLN A 45 -15.09 -6.59 -9.24
C GLN A 45 -13.95 -7.58 -9.47
N VAL A 46 -14.13 -8.48 -10.42
CA VAL A 46 -13.16 -9.54 -10.74
C VAL A 46 -12.99 -9.66 -12.27
N GLU A 47 -11.79 -10.04 -12.66
CA GLU A 47 -11.44 -10.43 -14.02
C GLU A 47 -10.87 -11.84 -14.06
N LEU A 48 -10.52 -12.33 -15.25
CA LEU A 48 -10.00 -13.69 -15.41
C LEU A 48 -8.77 -13.96 -14.55
N VAL A 49 -7.88 -12.98 -14.42
CA VAL A 49 -6.67 -13.11 -13.61
C VAL A 49 -7.00 -13.23 -12.12
N ASP A 50 -8.01 -12.50 -11.63
CA ASP A 50 -8.46 -12.58 -10.23
C ASP A 50 -9.04 -13.94 -9.88
N SER A 51 -9.73 -14.56 -10.84
CA SER A 51 -10.35 -15.88 -10.64
C SER A 51 -9.37 -17.03 -10.81
N GLY A 52 -8.12 -16.75 -11.17
CA GLY A 52 -7.09 -17.78 -11.32
C GLY A 52 -7.27 -18.66 -12.53
N MET A 53 -7.83 -18.14 -13.61
CA MET A 53 -8.03 -18.91 -14.83
C MET A 53 -6.70 -19.38 -15.42
N PRO A 54 -6.62 -20.64 -15.90
CA PRO A 54 -5.40 -21.17 -16.50
C PRO A 54 -4.91 -20.30 -17.67
N GLY A 55 -3.62 -19.96 -17.67
CA GLY A 55 -2.99 -19.15 -18.71
C GLY A 55 -3.16 -17.65 -18.53
N ALA A 56 -3.95 -17.19 -17.57
CA ALA A 56 -4.07 -15.77 -17.24
C ALA A 56 -2.88 -15.32 -16.38
N LEU A 57 -2.19 -14.24 -16.82
CA LEU A 57 -1.07 -13.65 -16.09
C LEU A 57 -1.40 -12.20 -15.72
N PRO A 58 -1.05 -11.76 -14.52
CA PRO A 58 -1.27 -10.38 -14.12
C PRO A 58 -0.37 -9.42 -14.91
N VAL A 59 -0.93 -8.24 -15.22
CA VAL A 59 -0.20 -7.13 -15.82
C VAL A 59 -0.29 -5.95 -14.86
N ILE A 60 0.83 -5.30 -14.60
CA ILE A 60 0.90 -4.22 -13.63
C ILE A 60 0.24 -2.94 -14.17
N ASN A 61 -0.51 -2.26 -13.30
CA ASN A 61 -1.15 -0.99 -13.65
C ASN A 61 -0.12 0.15 -13.53
N LYS A 62 0.24 0.74 -14.68
CA LYS A 62 1.23 1.83 -14.74
C LYS A 62 0.84 3.03 -13.87
N HIS A 63 -0.43 3.41 -13.83
CA HIS A 63 -0.89 4.52 -13.00
C HIS A 63 -0.58 4.29 -11.52
N CYS A 64 -0.81 3.07 -11.02
CA CYS A 64 -0.47 2.72 -9.63
C CYS A 64 1.02 2.85 -9.35
N ILE A 65 1.87 2.42 -10.29
CA ILE A 65 3.33 2.53 -10.16
C ILE A 65 3.76 4.00 -10.16
N ASP A 66 3.23 4.81 -11.07
CA ASP A 66 3.55 6.24 -11.13
C ASP A 66 3.16 6.95 -9.82
N GLN A 67 2.00 6.65 -9.27
CA GLN A 67 1.54 7.21 -8.00
C GLN A 67 2.39 6.74 -6.81
N ALA A 68 2.80 5.48 -6.81
CA ALA A 68 3.69 4.94 -5.78
C ALA A 68 5.06 5.63 -5.79
N ILE A 69 5.61 5.88 -6.97
CA ILE A 69 6.88 6.60 -7.13
C ILE A 69 6.75 8.05 -6.62
N LEU A 70 5.67 8.75 -6.96
CA LEU A 70 5.41 10.09 -6.46
C LEU A 70 5.31 10.12 -4.93
N THR A 71 4.66 9.14 -4.35
CA THR A 71 4.55 9.01 -2.90
C THR A 71 5.94 8.81 -2.27
N GLY A 72 6.75 7.93 -2.84
CA GLY A 72 8.11 7.69 -2.38
C GLY A 72 8.98 8.96 -2.45
N ILE A 73 8.92 9.69 -3.54
CA ILE A 73 9.63 10.95 -3.70
C ILE A 73 9.18 11.98 -2.65
N SER A 74 7.88 12.07 -2.39
CA SER A 74 7.32 12.99 -1.38
C SER A 74 7.82 12.68 0.02
N LEU A 75 8.17 11.43 0.29
CA LEU A 75 8.70 10.98 1.58
C LEU A 75 10.25 11.00 1.61
N ASN A 76 10.90 11.55 0.60
CA ASN A 76 12.36 11.54 0.43
C ASN A 76 12.95 10.12 0.41
N ALA A 77 12.19 9.16 -0.09
CA ALA A 77 12.66 7.79 -0.22
C ALA A 77 13.55 7.64 -1.45
N GLU A 78 14.48 6.70 -1.38
CA GLU A 78 15.28 6.29 -2.53
C GLU A 78 14.45 5.35 -3.41
N ILE A 79 14.33 5.68 -4.69
CA ILE A 79 13.57 4.89 -5.66
C ILE A 79 14.55 4.00 -6.43
N ASN A 80 14.35 2.71 -6.34
CA ASN A 80 15.17 1.71 -7.03
C ASN A 80 14.60 1.33 -8.39
#